data_1aad59fe9a1b45dc7d9d944360de1714
#
_entry.id   1aad59fe9a1b45dc7d9d944360de1714
#
_cell.length_a   1.000
_cell.length_b   1.000
_cell.length_c   1.000
_cell.angle_alpha   90.00
_cell.angle_beta   90.00
_cell.angle_gamma   90.00
#
_symmetry.space_group_name_H-M   'P 1'
#
loop_
_entity.id
_entity.type
_entity.pdbx_description
1 polymer ?
#
loop_
_entity_poly.entity_id
_entity_poly.type
_entity_poly.pdbx_seq_one_letter_code
_entity_poly.pdbx_strand_id
1 'polypeptide(L)'
;MEKKNLLGNVIKFIKKNSYIFVAILIIAVYGFVLTNNGINFNWGHVSGILASQNTVIVGIMALGMALVVITGGIDLSLGSTLVVCTGVGIMTYNVTGSIPLMILAAIATGAFCGAVNGLLVGYVNMPPFIATLGTQLIYRSVMLSMVRAIDSNITGSSSSQFMLKSDQPGYEFLRFTIGNGKLFNSIPIITIVLIVMVALFIVISKMTKFGKRVYAIGSNATAARLAGINVELTKCLVYSIAGALVGVASVLQACKIGNITPASSGLSYEMYCVIACVLGGINMAGGRGELLGVAFGAISYSAVSMIIVSVPGLSVDIQNAFQGLVLITVILIQLVGPMIKEKARQIKKRKANKAFEG
;
A
#
# COMPACT_ATOMS: atom_id res chain seq x y z
N MET A 1 -23.32 31.49 20.68
CA MET A 1 -22.18 30.60 21.06
C MET A 1 -22.23 29.24 20.36
N GLU A 2 -23.38 28.60 20.18
CA GLU A 2 -23.51 27.26 19.54
C GLU A 2 -22.98 27.16 18.11
N LYS A 3 -23.30 28.13 17.21
CA LYS A 3 -22.83 28.09 15.82
C LYS A 3 -21.28 28.12 15.69
N LYS A 4 -20.58 28.79 16.59
CA LYS A 4 -19.10 28.82 16.62
C LYS A 4 -18.50 27.49 17.06
N ASN A 5 -19.18 26.77 17.97
CA ASN A 5 -18.79 25.43 18.40
C ASN A 5 -19.04 24.38 17.31
N LEU A 6 -20.16 24.50 16.56
CA LEU A 6 -20.50 23.59 15.46
C LEU A 6 -19.46 23.70 14.34
N LEU A 7 -19.13 24.91 13.90
CA LEU A 7 -18.12 25.15 12.87
C LEU A 7 -16.74 24.65 13.29
N GLY A 8 -16.36 24.84 14.55
CA GLY A 8 -15.12 24.32 15.11
C GLY A 8 -15.06 22.79 15.11
N ASN A 9 -16.15 22.12 15.43
CA ASN A 9 -16.26 20.67 15.42
C ASN A 9 -16.23 20.11 13.98
N VAL A 10 -16.91 20.74 13.02
CA VAL A 10 -16.87 20.37 11.60
C VAL A 10 -15.46 20.51 11.04
N ILE A 11 -14.78 21.62 11.29
CA ILE A 11 -13.38 21.83 10.84
C ILE A 11 -12.44 20.77 11.46
N LYS A 12 -12.64 20.44 12.75
CA LYS A 12 -11.84 19.42 13.43
C LYS A 12 -12.09 18.02 12.85
N PHE A 13 -13.36 17.71 12.52
CA PHE A 13 -13.73 16.45 11.85
C PHE A 13 -13.13 16.35 10.45
N ILE A 14 -13.23 17.40 9.62
CA ILE A 14 -12.64 17.46 8.28
C ILE A 14 -11.11 17.29 8.36
N LYS A 15 -10.44 17.98 9.30
CA LYS A 15 -8.99 17.85 9.46
C LYS A 15 -8.56 16.47 9.92
N LYS A 16 -9.34 15.81 10.77
CA LYS A 16 -9.05 14.46 11.24
C LYS A 16 -9.22 13.42 10.14
N ASN A 17 -10.23 13.58 9.27
CA ASN A 17 -10.58 12.63 8.21
C ASN A 17 -10.28 13.19 6.81
N SER A 18 -9.23 14.01 6.68
CA SER A 18 -8.90 14.69 5.41
C SER A 18 -8.71 13.73 4.23
N TYR A 19 -8.21 12.53 4.47
CA TYR A 19 -8.02 11.49 3.46
C TYR A 19 -9.34 11.04 2.79
N ILE A 20 -10.46 11.03 3.50
CA ILE A 20 -11.79 10.73 2.93
C ILE A 20 -12.20 11.85 1.94
N PHE A 21 -12.04 13.11 2.35
CA PHE A 21 -12.39 14.24 1.51
C PHE A 21 -11.50 14.34 0.27
N VAL A 22 -10.22 14.02 0.40
CA VAL A 22 -9.29 13.94 -0.73
C VAL A 22 -9.73 12.85 -1.71
N ALA A 23 -10.09 11.66 -1.23
CA ALA A 23 -10.56 10.58 -2.10
C ALA A 23 -11.86 10.95 -2.83
N ILE A 24 -12.83 11.54 -2.12
CA ILE A 24 -14.10 12.00 -2.73
C ILE A 24 -13.83 13.08 -3.78
N LEU A 25 -12.94 14.04 -3.49
CA LEU A 25 -12.57 15.09 -4.43
C LEU A 25 -11.96 14.53 -5.72
N ILE A 26 -11.02 13.58 -5.59
CA ILE A 26 -10.37 12.96 -6.74
C ILE A 26 -11.38 12.15 -7.58
N ILE A 27 -12.29 11.40 -6.94
CA ILE A 27 -13.36 10.69 -7.65
C ILE A 27 -14.31 11.66 -8.36
N ALA A 28 -14.63 12.80 -7.75
CA ALA A 28 -15.43 13.84 -8.38
C ALA A 28 -14.72 14.44 -9.60
N VAL A 29 -13.41 14.70 -9.52
CA VAL A 29 -12.59 15.14 -10.66
C VAL A 29 -12.59 14.10 -11.77
N TYR A 30 -12.49 12.80 -11.41
CA TYR A 30 -12.59 11.71 -12.39
C TYR A 30 -13.94 11.72 -13.12
N GLY A 31 -15.04 11.85 -12.36
CA GLY A 31 -16.39 11.98 -12.93
C GLY A 31 -16.53 13.18 -13.87
N PHE A 32 -15.96 14.33 -13.49
CA PHE A 32 -15.94 15.54 -14.33
C PHE A 32 -15.17 15.32 -15.63
N VAL A 33 -13.98 14.69 -15.58
CA VAL A 33 -13.17 14.39 -16.77
C VAL A 33 -13.92 13.44 -17.71
N LEU A 34 -14.55 12.40 -17.20
CA LEU A 34 -15.34 11.46 -18.01
C LEU A 34 -16.52 12.18 -18.69
N THR A 35 -17.26 12.98 -17.94
CA THR A 35 -18.43 13.72 -18.48
C THR A 35 -18.03 14.71 -19.55
N ASN A 36 -16.88 15.38 -19.37
CA ASN A 36 -16.34 16.30 -20.37
C ASN A 36 -15.89 15.59 -21.67
N ASN A 37 -15.55 14.30 -21.55
CA ASN A 37 -15.22 13.43 -22.70
C ASN A 37 -16.46 12.72 -23.29
N GLY A 38 -17.67 13.12 -22.91
CA GLY A 38 -18.93 12.54 -23.40
C GLY A 38 -19.29 11.18 -22.78
N ILE A 39 -18.62 10.76 -21.70
CA ILE A 39 -18.87 9.49 -21.01
C ILE A 39 -19.70 9.76 -19.76
N ASN A 40 -20.87 9.14 -19.65
CA ASN A 40 -21.71 9.24 -18.47
C ASN A 40 -21.07 8.52 -17.27
N PHE A 41 -20.71 9.30 -16.24
CA PHE A 41 -20.18 8.74 -14.99
C PHE A 41 -21.27 7.96 -14.26
N ASN A 42 -20.97 6.71 -13.91
CA ASN A 42 -21.91 5.80 -13.24
C ASN A 42 -21.19 4.93 -12.18
N TRP A 43 -21.97 4.11 -11.46
CA TRP A 43 -21.43 3.19 -10.45
C TRP A 43 -20.39 2.21 -11.01
N GLY A 44 -20.49 1.83 -12.29
CA GLY A 44 -19.51 0.97 -12.93
C GLY A 44 -18.10 1.54 -12.92
N HIS A 45 -17.94 2.84 -13.08
CA HIS A 45 -16.64 3.52 -12.99
C HIS A 45 -16.07 3.51 -11.57
N VAL A 46 -16.91 3.75 -10.55
CA VAL A 46 -16.51 3.65 -9.14
C VAL A 46 -16.14 2.21 -8.78
N SER A 47 -16.96 1.25 -9.17
CA SER A 47 -16.68 -0.18 -9.00
C SER A 47 -15.38 -0.59 -9.71
N GLY A 48 -15.08 0.00 -10.88
CA GLY A 48 -13.81 -0.18 -11.59
C GLY A 48 -12.60 0.29 -10.78
N ILE A 49 -12.68 1.47 -10.16
CA ILE A 49 -11.63 1.96 -9.25
C ILE A 49 -11.45 0.97 -8.10
N LEU A 50 -12.54 0.55 -7.46
CA LEU A 50 -12.49 -0.36 -6.32
C LEU A 50 -11.95 -1.76 -6.69
N ALA A 51 -12.22 -2.23 -7.92
CA ALA A 51 -11.74 -3.51 -8.44
C ALA A 51 -10.32 -3.46 -9.01
N SER A 52 -9.73 -2.28 -9.11
CA SER A 52 -8.42 -2.13 -9.74
C SER A 52 -7.31 -2.79 -8.91
N GLN A 53 -6.27 -3.26 -9.61
CA GLN A 53 -5.06 -3.74 -8.94
C GLN A 53 -4.45 -2.66 -8.05
N ASN A 54 -4.43 -1.42 -8.53
CA ASN A 54 -3.88 -0.29 -7.78
C ASN A 54 -4.64 -0.01 -6.48
N THR A 55 -5.94 -0.30 -6.41
CA THR A 55 -6.69 -0.16 -5.16
C THR A 55 -6.45 -1.34 -4.24
N VAL A 56 -6.62 -2.57 -4.74
CA VAL A 56 -6.67 -3.74 -3.86
C VAL A 56 -5.27 -4.25 -3.53
N ILE A 57 -4.46 -4.53 -4.55
CA ILE A 57 -3.14 -5.14 -4.36
C ILE A 57 -2.20 -4.13 -3.71
N VAL A 58 -2.09 -2.92 -4.28
CA VAL A 58 -1.30 -1.85 -3.69
C VAL A 58 -1.86 -1.44 -2.32
N GLY A 59 -3.18 -1.41 -2.14
CA GLY A 59 -3.80 -1.07 -0.86
C GLY A 59 -3.44 -2.03 0.26
N ILE A 60 -3.45 -3.35 0.02
CA ILE A 60 -3.02 -4.35 1.01
C ILE A 60 -1.51 -4.24 1.27
N MET A 61 -0.69 -4.10 0.23
CA MET A 61 0.75 -3.89 0.38
C MET A 61 1.05 -2.60 1.15
N ALA A 62 0.30 -1.54 0.89
CA ALA A 62 0.45 -0.24 1.55
C ALA A 62 0.09 -0.29 3.04
N LEU A 63 -0.78 -1.21 3.51
CA LEU A 63 -0.98 -1.43 4.95
C LEU A 63 0.33 -1.93 5.61
N GLY A 64 1.05 -2.83 4.94
CA GLY A 64 2.38 -3.28 5.37
C GLY A 64 3.40 -2.14 5.37
N MET A 65 3.47 -1.41 4.25
CA MET A 65 4.32 -0.22 4.13
C MET A 65 4.03 0.80 5.22
N ALA A 66 2.75 1.03 5.54
CA ALA A 66 2.36 1.98 6.58
C ALA A 66 2.89 1.60 7.97
N LEU A 67 2.87 0.31 8.33
CA LEU A 67 3.48 -0.16 9.58
C LEU A 67 4.98 0.08 9.60
N VAL A 68 5.67 -0.19 8.49
CA VAL A 68 7.12 0.07 8.34
C VAL A 68 7.39 1.58 8.47
N VAL A 69 6.65 2.42 7.74
CA VAL A 69 6.80 3.89 7.79
C VAL A 69 6.50 4.45 9.18
N ILE A 70 5.46 3.95 9.85
CA ILE A 70 5.16 4.36 11.24
C ILE A 70 6.33 4.05 12.17
N THR A 71 7.11 2.99 11.97
CA THR A 71 8.34 2.72 12.75
C THR A 71 9.56 3.55 12.32
N GLY A 72 9.42 4.42 11.31
CA GLY A 72 10.50 5.25 10.77
C GLY A 72 11.35 4.56 9.70
N GLY A 73 10.86 3.47 9.09
CA GLY A 73 11.51 2.76 8.00
C GLY A 73 10.81 2.97 6.65
N ILE A 74 11.42 2.44 5.59
CA ILE A 74 10.82 2.31 4.26
C ILE A 74 11.22 0.92 3.73
N ASP A 75 10.28 0.21 3.09
CA ASP A 75 10.56 -1.08 2.46
C ASP A 75 10.43 -0.97 0.94
N LEU A 76 11.56 -0.92 0.26
CA LEU A 76 11.60 -0.85 -1.20
C LEU A 76 11.50 -2.24 -1.87
N SER A 77 11.56 -3.33 -1.11
CA SER A 77 11.51 -4.67 -1.67
C SER A 77 10.10 -5.17 -2.00
N LEU A 78 9.04 -4.47 -1.57
CA LEU A 78 7.66 -4.95 -1.63
C LEU A 78 7.23 -5.40 -3.05
N GLY A 79 7.63 -4.64 -4.09
CA GLY A 79 7.31 -5.01 -5.48
C GLY A 79 7.99 -6.30 -5.92
N SER A 80 9.25 -6.52 -5.54
CA SER A 80 9.97 -7.76 -5.82
C SER A 80 9.47 -8.92 -4.95
N THR A 81 9.14 -8.67 -3.69
CA THR A 81 8.51 -9.65 -2.79
C THR A 81 7.16 -10.12 -3.35
N LEU A 82 6.35 -9.23 -3.96
CA LEU A 82 5.11 -9.61 -4.64
C LEU A 82 5.38 -10.63 -5.75
N VAL A 83 6.42 -10.41 -6.55
CA VAL A 83 6.81 -11.33 -7.63
C VAL A 83 7.21 -12.70 -7.08
N VAL A 84 8.03 -12.72 -6.01
CA VAL A 84 8.44 -13.97 -5.35
C VAL A 84 7.21 -14.72 -4.82
N CYS A 85 6.36 -14.05 -4.05
CA CYS A 85 5.17 -14.67 -3.45
C CYS A 85 4.20 -15.19 -4.51
N THR A 86 3.96 -14.41 -5.57
CA THR A 86 3.05 -14.81 -6.65
C THR A 86 3.62 -16.00 -7.43
N GLY A 87 4.92 -15.97 -7.76
CA GLY A 87 5.59 -17.06 -8.48
C GLY A 87 5.58 -18.36 -7.68
N VAL A 88 5.98 -18.31 -6.39
CA VAL A 88 5.95 -19.50 -5.50
C VAL A 88 4.52 -20.00 -5.31
N GLY A 89 3.55 -19.11 -5.11
CA GLY A 89 2.14 -19.49 -5.00
C GLY A 89 1.62 -20.19 -6.26
N ILE A 90 1.88 -19.63 -7.45
CA ILE A 90 1.49 -20.23 -8.73
C ILE A 90 2.15 -21.60 -8.92
N MET A 91 3.46 -21.73 -8.68
CA MET A 91 4.16 -23.01 -8.78
C MET A 91 3.56 -24.05 -7.84
N THR A 92 3.31 -23.66 -6.58
CA THR A 92 2.66 -24.57 -5.59
C THR A 92 1.30 -25.03 -6.08
N TYR A 93 0.47 -24.13 -6.61
CA TYR A 93 -0.83 -24.48 -7.16
C TYR A 93 -0.71 -25.39 -8.38
N ASN A 94 0.18 -25.07 -9.33
CA ASN A 94 0.36 -25.86 -10.54
C ASN A 94 0.83 -27.31 -10.28
N VAL A 95 1.58 -27.53 -9.19
CA VAL A 95 2.05 -28.87 -8.80
C VAL A 95 1.01 -29.62 -7.99
N THR A 96 0.31 -28.94 -7.08
CA THR A 96 -0.54 -29.60 -6.09
C THR A 96 -2.03 -29.56 -6.39
N GLY A 97 -2.48 -28.62 -7.25
CA GLY A 97 -3.90 -28.32 -7.48
C GLY A 97 -4.62 -27.73 -6.26
N SER A 98 -3.87 -27.41 -5.18
CA SER A 98 -4.45 -27.03 -3.89
C SER A 98 -4.41 -25.52 -3.67
N ILE A 99 -5.60 -24.89 -3.63
CA ILE A 99 -5.73 -23.46 -3.31
C ILE A 99 -5.24 -23.13 -1.89
N PRO A 100 -5.56 -23.88 -0.83
CA PRO A 100 -5.03 -23.62 0.51
C PRO A 100 -3.51 -23.65 0.58
N LEU A 101 -2.86 -24.58 -0.10
CA LEU A 101 -1.39 -24.65 -0.16
C LEU A 101 -0.80 -23.46 -0.92
N MET A 102 -1.42 -23.04 -2.02
CA MET A 102 -1.04 -21.81 -2.73
C MET A 102 -1.03 -20.59 -1.80
N ILE A 103 -2.12 -20.41 -1.04
CA ILE A 103 -2.28 -19.27 -0.13
C ILE A 103 -1.21 -19.35 0.98
N LEU A 104 -1.06 -20.52 1.61
CA LEU A 104 -0.07 -20.72 2.68
C LEU A 104 1.35 -20.47 2.18
N ALA A 105 1.72 -21.02 1.02
CA ALA A 105 3.03 -20.85 0.42
C ALA A 105 3.33 -19.37 0.11
N ALA A 106 2.38 -18.65 -0.48
CA ALA A 106 2.52 -17.24 -0.79
C ALA A 106 2.71 -16.38 0.48
N ILE A 107 1.90 -16.59 1.52
CA ILE A 107 1.98 -15.83 2.77
C ILE A 107 3.27 -16.18 3.54
N ALA A 108 3.63 -17.46 3.62
CA ALA A 108 4.86 -17.91 4.29
C ALA A 108 6.12 -17.35 3.61
N THR A 109 6.15 -17.38 2.28
CA THR A 109 7.24 -16.79 1.48
C THR A 109 7.33 -15.28 1.73
N GLY A 110 6.21 -14.57 1.73
CA GLY A 110 6.18 -13.14 2.02
C GLY A 110 6.67 -12.83 3.44
N ALA A 111 6.20 -13.57 4.43
CA ALA A 111 6.65 -13.43 5.82
C ALA A 111 8.16 -13.69 5.95
N PHE A 112 8.69 -14.69 5.24
CA PHE A 112 10.12 -15.00 5.22
C PHE A 112 10.94 -13.86 4.58
N CYS A 113 10.54 -13.37 3.40
CA CYS A 113 11.20 -12.23 2.76
C CYS A 113 11.20 -10.99 3.66
N GLY A 114 10.05 -10.71 4.29
CA GLY A 114 9.95 -9.63 5.26
C GLY A 114 10.80 -9.86 6.52
N ALA A 115 10.89 -11.09 7.02
CA ALA A 115 11.74 -11.42 8.15
C ALA A 115 13.22 -11.19 7.86
N VAL A 116 13.70 -11.50 6.64
CA VAL A 116 15.08 -11.19 6.21
C VAL A 116 15.32 -9.69 6.29
N ASN A 117 14.43 -8.85 5.73
CA ASN A 117 14.54 -7.40 5.85
C ASN A 117 14.49 -6.94 7.31
N GLY A 118 13.58 -7.52 8.08
CA GLY A 118 13.42 -7.21 9.49
C GLY A 118 14.64 -7.55 10.34
N LEU A 119 15.34 -8.63 10.05
CA LEU A 119 16.60 -9.00 10.70
C LEU A 119 17.71 -7.99 10.34
N LEU A 120 17.85 -7.63 9.07
CA LEU A 120 18.84 -6.66 8.62
C LEU A 120 18.63 -5.28 9.25
N VAL A 121 17.37 -4.80 9.28
CA VAL A 121 17.04 -3.47 9.80
C VAL A 121 16.95 -3.46 11.34
N GLY A 122 16.39 -4.51 11.94
CA GLY A 122 16.16 -4.56 13.38
C GLY A 122 17.40 -4.94 14.16
N TYR A 123 18.05 -6.05 13.81
CA TYR A 123 19.17 -6.60 14.60
C TYR A 123 20.55 -6.17 14.07
N VAL A 124 20.74 -6.14 12.75
CA VAL A 124 22.01 -5.67 12.15
C VAL A 124 22.10 -4.14 12.17
N ASN A 125 20.96 -3.43 12.39
CA ASN A 125 20.85 -1.97 12.36
C ASN A 125 21.26 -1.35 11.02
N MET A 126 21.04 -2.07 9.90
CA MET A 126 21.24 -1.50 8.57
C MET A 126 20.20 -0.40 8.31
N PRO A 127 20.57 0.70 7.62
CA PRO A 127 19.59 1.67 7.14
C PRO A 127 18.50 0.96 6.30
N PRO A 128 17.22 1.17 6.61
CA PRO A 128 16.10 0.46 5.95
C PRO A 128 16.16 0.53 4.43
N PHE A 129 16.46 1.71 3.89
CA PHE A 129 16.60 1.93 2.46
C PHE A 129 17.65 1.02 1.82
N ILE A 130 18.85 0.89 2.44
CA ILE A 130 19.95 0.07 1.89
C ILE A 130 19.62 -1.41 1.95
N ALA A 131 19.08 -1.88 3.10
CA ALA A 131 18.70 -3.26 3.29
C ALA A 131 17.65 -3.71 2.26
N THR A 132 16.57 -2.93 2.14
CA THR A 132 15.43 -3.29 1.29
C THR A 132 15.71 -3.09 -0.20
N LEU A 133 16.56 -2.14 -0.58
CA LEU A 133 17.03 -2.00 -1.96
C LEU A 133 17.87 -3.21 -2.37
N GLY A 134 18.80 -3.64 -1.50
CA GLY A 134 19.62 -4.83 -1.76
C GLY A 134 18.75 -6.09 -1.92
N THR A 135 17.82 -6.32 -1.02
CA THR A 135 16.92 -7.49 -1.10
C THR A 135 15.95 -7.40 -2.29
N GLN A 136 15.52 -6.20 -2.70
CA GLN A 136 14.75 -5.99 -3.93
C GLN A 136 15.46 -6.57 -5.16
N LEU A 137 16.74 -6.26 -5.32
CA LEU A 137 17.54 -6.76 -6.44
C LEU A 137 17.72 -8.28 -6.37
N ILE A 138 18.01 -8.82 -5.18
CA ILE A 138 18.16 -10.26 -4.97
C ILE A 138 16.87 -10.99 -5.31
N TYR A 139 15.74 -10.59 -4.74
CA TYR A 139 14.44 -11.26 -4.93
C TYR A 139 14.04 -11.26 -6.41
N ARG A 140 14.21 -10.14 -7.09
CA ARG A 140 13.89 -10.04 -8.52
C ARG A 140 14.81 -10.94 -9.37
N SER A 141 16.12 -10.93 -9.11
CA SER A 141 17.08 -11.76 -9.83
C SER A 141 16.83 -13.24 -9.63
N VAL A 142 16.50 -13.66 -8.40
CA VAL A 142 16.15 -15.05 -8.10
C VAL A 142 14.95 -15.49 -8.94
N MET A 143 13.88 -14.68 -9.00
CA MET A 143 12.66 -15.04 -9.77
C MET A 143 12.91 -15.03 -11.29
N LEU A 144 13.74 -14.12 -11.78
CA LEU A 144 14.17 -14.12 -13.20
C LEU A 144 14.95 -15.37 -13.56
N SER A 145 15.78 -15.86 -12.67
CA SER A 145 16.56 -17.11 -12.86
C SER A 145 15.64 -18.33 -12.76
N MET A 146 14.76 -18.37 -11.75
CA MET A 146 13.84 -19.49 -11.53
C MET A 146 12.87 -19.71 -12.68
N VAL A 147 12.30 -18.65 -13.26
CA VAL A 147 11.34 -18.77 -14.36
C VAL A 147 11.97 -19.34 -15.65
N ARG A 148 13.29 -19.23 -15.78
CA ARG A 148 14.03 -19.79 -16.93
C ARG A 148 14.56 -21.20 -16.68
N ALA A 149 14.83 -21.53 -15.41
CA ALA A 149 15.45 -22.81 -15.03
C ALA A 149 14.44 -23.91 -14.72
N ILE A 150 13.21 -23.52 -14.27
CA ILE A 150 12.18 -24.47 -13.85
C ILE A 150 11.33 -24.89 -15.07
N ASP A 151 10.94 -26.17 -15.06
CA ASP A 151 10.10 -26.76 -16.10
C ASP A 151 8.81 -25.97 -16.33
N SER A 152 8.42 -25.84 -17.59
CA SER A 152 7.19 -25.16 -18.02
C SER A 152 5.91 -25.81 -17.43
N ASN A 153 5.97 -27.08 -17.12
CA ASN A 153 4.87 -27.76 -16.40
C ASN A 153 4.69 -27.25 -14.97
N ILE A 154 5.71 -26.70 -14.33
CA ILE A 154 5.63 -26.11 -12.99
C ILE A 154 5.34 -24.61 -13.07
N THR A 155 6.02 -23.91 -13.96
CA THR A 155 5.79 -22.47 -14.17
C THR A 155 4.44 -22.17 -14.83
N GLY A 156 3.84 -23.15 -15.51
CA GLY A 156 2.57 -23.00 -16.23
C GLY A 156 2.69 -22.29 -17.59
N SER A 157 3.91 -22.01 -18.04
CA SER A 157 4.16 -21.27 -19.28
C SER A 157 5.53 -21.60 -19.86
N SER A 158 5.63 -21.67 -21.17
CA SER A 158 6.90 -21.72 -21.92
C SER A 158 7.56 -20.34 -22.08
N SER A 159 6.83 -19.28 -21.77
CA SER A 159 7.31 -17.89 -21.76
C SER A 159 7.95 -17.57 -20.40
N SER A 160 8.77 -16.53 -20.32
CA SER A 160 9.44 -16.10 -19.06
C SER A 160 8.46 -15.52 -18.04
N GLN A 161 7.40 -16.26 -17.70
CA GLN A 161 6.36 -15.90 -16.74
C GLN A 161 5.87 -17.10 -15.95
N PHE A 162 5.34 -16.88 -14.75
CA PHE A 162 4.58 -17.87 -13.99
C PHE A 162 3.10 -17.68 -14.30
N MET A 163 2.38 -18.74 -14.65
CA MET A 163 0.98 -18.69 -15.03
C MET A 163 0.19 -19.81 -14.37
N LEU A 164 -1.01 -19.49 -13.88
CA LEU A 164 -1.94 -20.48 -13.33
C LEU A 164 -2.41 -21.40 -14.45
N LYS A 165 -2.28 -22.69 -14.25
CA LYS A 165 -2.77 -23.71 -15.18
C LYS A 165 -4.30 -23.81 -15.12
N SER A 166 -4.94 -23.77 -16.28
CA SER A 166 -6.40 -23.82 -16.40
C SER A 166 -7.00 -25.21 -16.20
N ASP A 167 -6.17 -26.26 -16.31
CA ASP A 167 -6.55 -27.65 -16.09
C ASP A 167 -6.57 -28.05 -14.61
N GLN A 168 -6.05 -27.21 -13.72
CA GLN A 168 -6.01 -27.49 -12.28
C GLN A 168 -7.37 -27.25 -11.59
N PRO A 169 -7.70 -28.07 -10.56
CA PRO A 169 -8.95 -27.91 -9.79
C PRO A 169 -9.08 -26.50 -9.17
N GLY A 170 -10.25 -25.89 -9.36
CA GLY A 170 -10.55 -24.58 -8.77
C GLY A 170 -9.99 -23.38 -9.53
N TYR A 171 -9.42 -23.55 -10.73
CA TYR A 171 -8.98 -22.46 -11.59
C TYR A 171 -10.07 -21.43 -11.84
N GLU A 172 -11.27 -21.88 -12.24
CA GLU A 172 -12.41 -21.00 -12.49
C GLU A 172 -12.82 -20.22 -11.23
N PHE A 173 -12.82 -20.90 -10.08
CA PHE A 173 -13.10 -20.23 -8.79
C PHE A 173 -12.09 -19.12 -8.50
N LEU A 174 -10.79 -19.37 -8.67
CA LEU A 174 -9.76 -18.37 -8.48
C LEU A 174 -9.93 -17.18 -9.44
N ARG A 175 -10.07 -17.46 -10.74
CA ARG A 175 -10.05 -16.45 -11.80
C ARG A 175 -11.36 -15.69 -11.92
N PHE A 176 -12.48 -16.38 -11.91
CA PHE A 176 -13.78 -15.78 -12.21
C PHE A 176 -14.58 -15.45 -10.95
N THR A 177 -14.47 -16.24 -9.88
CA THR A 177 -15.16 -15.91 -8.64
C THR A 177 -14.32 -14.92 -7.80
N ILE A 178 -13.11 -15.27 -7.42
CA ILE A 178 -12.31 -14.41 -6.54
C ILE A 178 -11.77 -13.19 -7.31
N GLY A 179 -11.09 -13.41 -8.44
CA GLY A 179 -10.36 -12.36 -9.16
C GLY A 179 -11.25 -11.34 -9.84
N ASN A 180 -12.33 -11.78 -10.47
CA ASN A 180 -13.18 -10.95 -11.32
C ASN A 180 -14.66 -10.97 -10.92
N GLY A 181 -15.05 -11.77 -9.92
CA GLY A 181 -16.42 -11.85 -9.43
C GLY A 181 -16.87 -10.60 -8.69
N LYS A 182 -18.20 -10.40 -8.67
CA LYS A 182 -18.85 -9.30 -7.94
C LYS A 182 -19.93 -9.85 -7.02
N LEU A 183 -19.95 -9.38 -5.79
CA LEU A 183 -21.04 -9.64 -4.86
C LEU A 183 -22.22 -8.73 -5.21
N PHE A 184 -23.44 -9.28 -5.26
CA PHE A 184 -24.67 -8.56 -5.67
C PHE A 184 -24.51 -7.77 -6.97
N ASN A 185 -23.70 -8.30 -7.91
CA ASN A 185 -23.38 -7.68 -9.22
C ASN A 185 -22.80 -6.25 -9.14
N SER A 186 -22.37 -5.80 -7.99
CA SER A 186 -21.94 -4.42 -7.72
C SER A 186 -20.58 -4.30 -7.07
N ILE A 187 -20.27 -5.11 -6.05
CA ILE A 187 -19.06 -4.99 -5.24
C ILE A 187 -18.05 -6.07 -5.64
N PRO A 188 -16.86 -5.71 -6.12
CA PRO A 188 -15.83 -6.71 -6.48
C PRO A 188 -15.40 -7.52 -5.25
N ILE A 189 -15.29 -8.84 -5.39
CA ILE A 189 -14.94 -9.72 -4.26
C ILE A 189 -13.56 -9.40 -3.70
N ILE A 190 -12.59 -9.09 -4.57
CA ILE A 190 -11.24 -8.69 -4.14
C ILE A 190 -11.25 -7.44 -3.24
N THR A 191 -12.20 -6.51 -3.44
CA THR A 191 -12.34 -5.31 -2.61
C THR A 191 -12.82 -5.65 -1.19
N ILE A 192 -13.63 -6.71 -1.04
CA ILE A 192 -14.06 -7.19 0.27
C ILE A 192 -12.85 -7.68 1.06
N VAL A 193 -11.90 -8.38 0.41
CA VAL A 193 -10.66 -8.80 1.07
C VAL A 193 -9.87 -7.59 1.57
N LEU A 194 -9.75 -6.53 0.75
CA LEU A 194 -9.11 -5.28 1.19
C LEU A 194 -9.80 -4.69 2.43
N ILE A 195 -11.14 -4.61 2.42
CA ILE A 195 -11.92 -4.08 3.56
C ILE A 195 -11.67 -4.90 4.83
N VAL A 196 -11.69 -6.22 4.72
CA VAL A 196 -11.42 -7.13 5.86
C VAL A 196 -9.99 -6.92 6.38
N MET A 197 -9.00 -6.82 5.49
CA MET A 197 -7.61 -6.58 5.90
C MET A 197 -7.44 -5.21 6.57
N VAL A 198 -8.07 -4.17 6.04
CA VAL A 198 -8.07 -2.82 6.65
C VAL A 198 -8.69 -2.88 8.05
N ALA A 199 -9.86 -3.50 8.20
CA ALA A 199 -10.53 -3.63 9.50
C ALA A 199 -9.67 -4.39 10.52
N LEU A 200 -9.07 -5.52 10.09
CA LEU A 200 -8.16 -6.32 10.92
C LEU A 200 -6.97 -5.48 11.41
N PHE A 201 -6.33 -4.75 10.50
CA PHE A 201 -5.14 -3.97 10.83
C PHE A 201 -5.46 -2.69 11.63
N ILE A 202 -6.66 -2.13 11.51
CA ILE A 202 -7.15 -1.09 12.44
C ILE A 202 -7.25 -1.65 13.86
N VAL A 203 -7.83 -2.85 14.03
CA VAL A 203 -7.92 -3.51 15.35
C VAL A 203 -6.52 -3.80 15.90
N ILE A 204 -5.63 -4.39 15.09
CA ILE A 204 -4.26 -4.69 15.50
C ILE A 204 -3.54 -3.41 15.94
N SER A 205 -3.63 -2.32 15.17
CA SER A 205 -2.90 -1.08 15.45
C SER A 205 -3.41 -0.34 16.67
N LYS A 206 -4.74 -0.31 16.89
CA LYS A 206 -5.35 0.48 17.97
C LYS A 206 -5.53 -0.31 19.27
N MET A 207 -5.83 -1.60 19.19
CA MET A 207 -6.24 -2.39 20.35
C MET A 207 -5.16 -3.33 20.89
N THR A 208 -4.11 -3.64 20.13
CA THR A 208 -3.07 -4.57 20.59
C THR A 208 -1.84 -3.88 21.19
N LYS A 209 -1.11 -4.63 22.02
CA LYS A 209 0.20 -4.19 22.54
C LYS A 209 1.21 -3.98 21.41
N PHE A 210 1.12 -4.79 20.34
CA PHE A 210 1.97 -4.67 19.16
C PHE A 210 1.78 -3.32 18.47
N GLY A 211 0.54 -2.93 18.15
CA GLY A 211 0.26 -1.63 17.54
C GLY A 211 0.80 -0.47 18.37
N LYS A 212 0.56 -0.48 19.69
CA LYS A 212 1.08 0.56 20.59
C LYS A 212 2.61 0.66 20.56
N ARG A 213 3.32 -0.49 20.50
CA ARG A 213 4.80 -0.53 20.37
C ARG A 213 5.28 0.07 19.06
N VAL A 214 4.59 -0.23 17.94
CA VAL A 214 4.90 0.32 16.61
C VAL A 214 4.87 1.85 16.63
N TYR A 215 3.81 2.46 17.15
CA TYR A 215 3.70 3.92 17.27
C TYR A 215 4.71 4.53 18.26
N ALA A 216 4.98 3.85 19.37
CA ALA A 216 5.97 4.31 20.35
C ALA A 216 7.39 4.36 19.77
N ILE A 217 7.80 3.30 19.04
CA ILE A 217 9.11 3.23 18.37
C ILE A 217 9.24 4.35 17.33
N GLY A 218 8.21 4.56 16.50
CA GLY A 218 8.25 5.61 15.50
C GLY A 218 8.24 7.03 16.06
N SER A 219 7.69 7.23 17.27
CA SER A 219 7.73 8.52 17.94
C SER A 219 9.12 8.83 18.52
N ASN A 220 9.73 7.86 19.19
CA ASN A 220 11.10 7.92 19.69
C ASN A 220 11.60 6.52 20.08
N ALA A 221 12.45 5.93 19.25
CA ALA A 221 12.97 4.58 19.44
C ALA A 221 13.81 4.45 20.73
N THR A 222 14.57 5.49 21.10
CA THR A 222 15.38 5.50 22.34
C THR A 222 14.50 5.51 23.58
N ALA A 223 13.49 6.38 23.62
CA ALA A 223 12.53 6.41 24.72
C ALA A 223 11.72 5.10 24.83
N ALA A 224 11.32 4.51 23.68
CA ALA A 224 10.64 3.22 23.64
C ALA A 224 11.51 2.10 24.25
N ARG A 225 12.81 2.07 23.95
CA ARG A 225 13.77 1.10 24.52
C ARG A 225 13.91 1.28 26.03
N LEU A 226 14.01 2.53 26.52
CA LEU A 226 14.06 2.83 27.94
C LEU A 226 12.77 2.43 28.67
N ALA A 227 11.64 2.44 28.00
CA ALA A 227 10.35 1.94 28.50
C ALA A 227 10.20 0.41 28.41
N GLY A 228 11.27 -0.34 28.11
CA GLY A 228 11.28 -1.80 28.06
C GLY A 228 10.70 -2.40 26.78
N ILE A 229 10.51 -1.62 25.70
CA ILE A 229 10.07 -2.15 24.41
C ILE A 229 11.28 -2.72 23.68
N ASN A 230 11.19 -4.00 23.29
CA ASN A 230 12.19 -4.59 22.39
C ASN A 230 12.00 -4.04 20.98
N VAL A 231 12.84 -3.05 20.62
CA VAL A 231 12.78 -2.31 19.36
C VAL A 231 13.16 -3.21 18.20
N GLU A 232 14.20 -4.04 18.38
CA GLU A 232 14.74 -4.94 17.36
C GLU A 232 13.70 -5.96 16.92
N LEU A 233 13.15 -6.69 17.89
CA LEU A 233 12.09 -7.68 17.63
C LEU A 233 10.85 -7.03 17.02
N THR A 234 10.45 -5.86 17.51
CA THR A 234 9.25 -5.19 16.99
C THR A 234 9.45 -4.76 15.54
N LYS A 235 10.62 -4.22 15.17
CA LYS A 235 10.95 -3.92 13.78
C LYS A 235 10.96 -5.18 12.92
N CYS A 236 11.60 -6.26 13.37
CA CYS A 236 11.62 -7.53 12.66
C CYS A 236 10.18 -8.03 12.39
N LEU A 237 9.31 -8.01 13.38
CA LEU A 237 7.90 -8.41 13.23
C LEU A 237 7.14 -7.49 12.27
N VAL A 238 7.39 -6.17 12.29
CA VAL A 238 6.76 -5.23 11.37
C VAL A 238 7.08 -5.56 9.92
N TYR A 239 8.35 -5.80 9.58
CA TYR A 239 8.74 -6.20 8.23
C TYR A 239 8.19 -7.58 7.85
N SER A 240 8.20 -8.56 8.78
CA SER A 240 7.62 -9.89 8.54
C SER A 240 6.12 -9.81 8.24
N ILE A 241 5.37 -9.00 8.99
CA ILE A 241 3.94 -8.76 8.76
C ILE A 241 3.72 -8.02 7.45
N ALA A 242 4.56 -7.04 7.12
CA ALA A 242 4.50 -6.35 5.82
C ALA A 242 4.69 -7.34 4.67
N GLY A 243 5.68 -8.23 4.76
CA GLY A 243 5.89 -9.30 3.80
C GLY A 243 4.72 -10.30 3.72
N ALA A 244 4.13 -10.68 4.85
CA ALA A 244 2.94 -11.54 4.87
C ALA A 244 1.75 -10.89 4.16
N LEU A 245 1.55 -9.57 4.32
CA LEU A 245 0.54 -8.80 3.59
C LEU A 245 0.81 -8.79 2.08
N VAL A 246 2.08 -8.69 1.68
CA VAL A 246 2.45 -8.88 0.28
C VAL A 246 2.09 -10.28 -0.21
N GLY A 247 2.26 -11.32 0.63
CA GLY A 247 1.81 -12.68 0.34
C GLY A 247 0.30 -12.76 0.09
N VAL A 248 -0.52 -12.08 0.90
CA VAL A 248 -1.98 -11.98 0.65
C VAL A 248 -2.27 -11.25 -0.65
N ALA A 249 -1.62 -10.11 -0.90
CA ALA A 249 -1.77 -9.34 -2.13
C ALA A 249 -1.37 -10.16 -3.37
N SER A 250 -0.34 -11.00 -3.26
CA SER A 250 0.16 -11.86 -4.33
C SER A 250 -0.84 -12.92 -4.77
N VAL A 251 -1.59 -13.49 -3.83
CA VAL A 251 -2.69 -14.42 -4.16
C VAL A 251 -3.78 -13.70 -4.95
N LEU A 252 -4.17 -12.50 -4.53
CA LEU A 252 -5.16 -11.70 -5.27
C LEU A 252 -4.64 -11.26 -6.64
N GLN A 253 -3.33 -11.00 -6.77
CA GLN A 253 -2.67 -10.74 -8.04
C GLN A 253 -2.82 -11.94 -8.99
N ALA A 254 -2.52 -13.15 -8.52
CA ALA A 254 -2.69 -14.38 -9.28
C ALA A 254 -4.15 -14.60 -9.66
N CYS A 255 -5.10 -14.40 -8.73
CA CYS A 255 -6.53 -14.49 -9.00
C CYS A 255 -6.99 -13.47 -10.04
N LYS A 256 -6.52 -12.23 -9.98
CA LYS A 256 -6.96 -11.14 -10.87
C LYS A 256 -6.43 -11.27 -12.28
N ILE A 257 -5.14 -11.56 -12.45
CA ILE A 257 -4.47 -11.58 -13.76
C ILE A 257 -4.21 -13.00 -14.25
N GLY A 258 -3.90 -13.94 -13.38
CA GLY A 258 -3.58 -15.33 -13.70
C GLY A 258 -2.11 -15.60 -14.00
N ASN A 259 -1.30 -14.56 -14.11
CA ASN A 259 0.13 -14.69 -14.35
C ASN A 259 0.96 -13.62 -13.62
N ILE A 260 2.26 -13.81 -13.60
CA ILE A 260 3.23 -12.79 -13.20
C ILE A 260 4.52 -12.95 -14.02
N THR A 261 5.00 -11.83 -14.55
CA THR A 261 6.24 -11.74 -15.32
C THR A 261 7.33 -11.09 -14.46
N PRO A 262 8.37 -11.81 -14.01
CA PRO A 262 9.38 -11.26 -13.12
C PRO A 262 10.09 -10.01 -13.63
N ALA A 263 10.22 -9.87 -14.95
CA ALA A 263 10.90 -8.73 -15.57
C ALA A 263 10.10 -7.41 -15.45
N SER A 264 8.78 -7.46 -15.52
CA SER A 264 7.93 -6.27 -15.64
C SER A 264 6.90 -6.10 -14.51
N SER A 265 6.43 -7.21 -13.90
CA SER A 265 5.41 -7.12 -12.86
C SER A 265 5.97 -6.55 -11.56
N GLY A 266 5.14 -5.81 -10.84
CA GLY A 266 5.49 -5.24 -9.54
C GLY A 266 6.57 -4.15 -9.58
N LEU A 267 6.93 -3.64 -10.76
CA LEU A 267 7.83 -2.48 -10.88
C LEU A 267 7.16 -1.24 -10.29
N SER A 268 7.89 -0.53 -9.46
CA SER A 268 7.44 0.70 -8.76
C SER A 268 6.27 0.52 -7.78
N TYR A 269 5.85 -0.71 -7.47
CA TYR A 269 4.74 -0.93 -6.51
C TYR A 269 5.11 -0.44 -5.10
N GLU A 270 6.36 -0.47 -4.71
CA GLU A 270 6.86 0.15 -3.49
C GLU A 270 6.57 1.65 -3.46
N MET A 271 6.77 2.36 -4.58
CA MET A 271 6.47 3.79 -4.70
C MET A 271 4.95 4.05 -4.62
N TYR A 272 4.15 3.19 -5.26
CA TYR A 272 2.68 3.29 -5.19
C TYR A 272 2.17 3.09 -3.76
N CYS A 273 2.78 2.17 -3.01
CA CYS A 273 2.49 1.99 -1.59
C CYS A 273 2.85 3.22 -0.76
N VAL A 274 3.99 3.86 -1.03
CA VAL A 274 4.38 5.13 -0.39
C VAL A 274 3.38 6.23 -0.72
N ILE A 275 2.97 6.39 -1.99
CA ILE A 275 1.96 7.37 -2.39
C ILE A 275 0.64 7.13 -1.65
N ALA A 276 0.18 5.88 -1.58
CA ALA A 276 -1.04 5.53 -0.85
C ALA A 276 -0.93 5.85 0.65
N CYS A 277 0.21 5.60 1.29
CA CYS A 277 0.47 5.98 2.67
C CYS A 277 0.42 7.50 2.86
N VAL A 278 1.07 8.25 1.98
CA VAL A 278 1.18 9.72 2.07
C VAL A 278 -0.18 10.38 1.84
N LEU A 279 -0.93 9.96 0.80
CA LEU A 279 -2.31 10.40 0.54
C LEU A 279 -3.26 9.99 1.68
N GLY A 280 -2.99 8.84 2.30
CA GLY A 280 -3.69 8.34 3.48
C GLY A 280 -3.36 9.08 4.78
N GLY A 281 -2.41 10.03 4.76
CA GLY A 281 -2.04 10.84 5.93
C GLY A 281 -1.09 10.15 6.90
N ILE A 282 -0.37 9.12 6.47
CA ILE A 282 0.75 8.55 7.24
C ILE A 282 1.92 9.54 7.22
N ASN A 283 2.47 9.81 8.39
CA ASN A 283 3.63 10.70 8.51
C ASN A 283 4.91 9.95 8.14
N MET A 284 5.61 10.43 7.12
CA MET A 284 6.87 9.84 6.65
C MET A 284 8.01 9.93 7.68
N ALA A 285 7.93 10.84 8.66
CA ALA A 285 8.87 10.90 9.77
C ALA A 285 8.59 9.85 10.87
N GLY A 286 7.54 9.03 10.73
CA GLY A 286 7.15 8.00 11.68
C GLY A 286 6.24 8.48 12.81
N GLY A 287 5.82 7.56 13.66
CA GLY A 287 5.08 7.76 14.90
C GLY A 287 3.64 8.23 14.79
N ARG A 288 3.14 8.53 13.59
CA ARG A 288 1.79 9.08 13.38
C ARG A 288 1.17 8.62 12.07
N GLY A 289 -0.15 8.42 12.09
CA GLY A 289 -0.96 8.07 10.93
C GLY A 289 -2.07 7.10 11.30
N GLU A 290 -3.10 7.01 10.47
CA GLU A 290 -4.21 6.07 10.63
C GLU A 290 -4.25 5.09 9.46
N LEU A 291 -4.31 3.77 9.74
CA LEU A 291 -4.31 2.73 8.72
C LEU A 291 -5.59 2.78 7.83
N LEU A 292 -6.70 3.30 8.37
CA LEU A 292 -7.89 3.55 7.55
C LEU A 292 -7.58 4.52 6.39
N GLY A 293 -6.77 5.54 6.66
CA GLY A 293 -6.36 6.51 5.65
C GLY A 293 -5.64 5.86 4.46
N VAL A 294 -4.85 4.80 4.70
CA VAL A 294 -4.11 4.08 3.65
C VAL A 294 -5.05 3.48 2.60
N ALA A 295 -6.19 2.94 3.02
CA ALA A 295 -7.20 2.42 2.08
C ALA A 295 -7.74 3.53 1.17
N PHE A 296 -8.09 4.69 1.75
CA PHE A 296 -8.52 5.85 0.97
C PHE A 296 -7.40 6.43 0.11
N GLY A 297 -6.15 6.37 0.58
CA GLY A 297 -4.97 6.72 -0.19
C GLY A 297 -4.78 5.83 -1.42
N ALA A 298 -4.97 4.52 -1.29
CA ALA A 298 -4.91 3.59 -2.41
C ALA A 298 -6.06 3.82 -3.42
N ILE A 299 -7.27 4.09 -2.95
CA ILE A 299 -8.41 4.48 -3.79
C ILE A 299 -8.10 5.79 -4.55
N SER A 300 -7.56 6.79 -3.85
CA SER A 300 -7.16 8.07 -4.43
C SER A 300 -6.10 7.90 -5.52
N TYR A 301 -5.07 7.12 -5.23
CA TYR A 301 -4.02 6.79 -6.18
C TYR A 301 -4.57 6.08 -7.43
N SER A 302 -5.45 5.10 -7.26
CA SER A 302 -6.10 4.39 -8.36
C SER A 302 -6.97 5.32 -9.20
N ALA A 303 -7.75 6.20 -8.57
CA ALA A 303 -8.59 7.18 -9.27
C ALA A 303 -7.74 8.16 -10.09
N VAL A 304 -6.62 8.65 -9.54
CA VAL A 304 -5.64 9.47 -10.27
C VAL A 304 -5.11 8.75 -11.51
N SER A 305 -4.72 7.48 -11.37
CA SER A 305 -4.25 6.67 -12.49
C SER A 305 -5.32 6.54 -13.59
N MET A 306 -6.58 6.36 -13.22
CA MET A 306 -7.70 6.29 -14.17
C MET A 306 -8.00 7.63 -14.82
N ILE A 307 -7.85 8.77 -14.14
CA ILE A 307 -7.99 10.10 -14.73
C ILE A 307 -7.00 10.25 -15.89
N ILE A 308 -5.73 9.91 -15.68
CA ILE A 308 -4.68 10.06 -16.68
C ILE A 308 -5.00 9.26 -17.94
N VAL A 309 -5.41 8.00 -17.77
CA VAL A 309 -5.78 7.11 -18.90
C VAL A 309 -7.04 7.59 -19.62
N SER A 310 -7.92 8.33 -18.93
CA SER A 310 -9.17 8.83 -19.51
C SER A 310 -9.03 10.16 -20.27
N VAL A 311 -7.88 10.82 -20.19
CA VAL A 311 -7.64 12.07 -20.92
C VAL A 311 -7.11 11.74 -22.32
N PRO A 312 -7.85 12.12 -23.40
CA PRO A 312 -7.39 11.90 -24.78
C PRO A 312 -6.02 12.55 -25.04
N GLY A 313 -5.14 11.81 -25.69
CA GLY A 313 -3.79 12.31 -26.06
C GLY A 313 -2.72 12.17 -24.98
N LEU A 314 -3.06 11.72 -23.76
CA LEU A 314 -2.06 11.35 -22.78
C LEU A 314 -1.65 9.88 -22.95
N SER A 315 -0.36 9.63 -23.13
CA SER A 315 0.18 8.27 -23.17
C SER A 315 0.31 7.68 -21.74
N VAL A 316 0.32 6.34 -21.67
CA VAL A 316 0.55 5.63 -20.40
C VAL A 316 1.93 5.98 -19.80
N ASP A 317 2.90 6.37 -20.64
CA ASP A 317 4.25 6.76 -20.19
C ASP A 317 4.23 8.02 -19.31
N ILE A 318 3.30 8.94 -19.55
CA ILE A 318 3.13 10.15 -18.74
C ILE A 318 2.59 9.80 -17.32
N GLN A 319 1.96 8.65 -17.17
CA GLN A 319 1.41 8.21 -15.88
C GLN A 319 2.50 8.16 -14.80
N ASN A 320 3.67 7.62 -15.10
CA ASN A 320 4.78 7.52 -14.15
C ASN A 320 5.34 8.89 -13.77
N ALA A 321 5.46 9.81 -14.73
CA ALA A 321 5.90 11.17 -14.48
C ALA A 321 4.90 11.94 -13.59
N PHE A 322 3.61 11.78 -13.86
CA PHE A 322 2.55 12.41 -13.06
C PHE A 322 2.51 11.85 -11.63
N GLN A 323 2.68 10.54 -11.47
CA GLN A 323 2.76 9.88 -10.16
C GLN A 323 3.95 10.41 -9.35
N GLY A 324 5.11 10.57 -9.98
CA GLY A 324 6.28 11.20 -9.36
C GLY A 324 6.01 12.64 -8.92
N LEU A 325 5.33 13.43 -9.74
CA LEU A 325 4.93 14.80 -9.41
C LEU A 325 3.97 14.84 -8.21
N VAL A 326 2.96 13.96 -8.19
CA VAL A 326 2.01 13.84 -7.06
C VAL A 326 2.76 13.49 -5.78
N LEU A 327 3.67 12.50 -5.82
CA LEU A 327 4.47 12.09 -4.67
C LEU A 327 5.29 13.27 -4.11
N ILE A 328 6.05 13.95 -4.97
CA ILE A 328 6.87 15.10 -4.57
C ILE A 328 5.99 16.20 -3.95
N THR A 329 4.88 16.55 -4.61
CA THR A 329 3.98 17.61 -4.15
C THR A 329 3.40 17.29 -2.77
N VAL A 330 2.93 16.06 -2.55
CA VAL A 330 2.32 15.68 -1.26
C VAL A 330 3.36 15.61 -0.15
N ILE A 331 4.56 15.09 -0.42
CA ILE A 331 5.67 15.09 0.55
C ILE A 331 6.08 16.54 0.89
N LEU A 332 6.20 17.43 -0.09
CA LEU A 332 6.50 18.82 0.15
C LEU A 332 5.44 19.48 1.05
N ILE A 333 4.16 19.24 0.81
CA ILE A 333 3.08 19.74 1.68
C ILE A 333 3.22 19.20 3.11
N GLN A 334 3.56 17.93 3.29
CA GLN A 334 3.76 17.34 4.63
C GLN A 334 4.98 17.93 5.36
N LEU A 335 6.07 18.21 4.66
CA LEU A 335 7.29 18.77 5.27
C LEU A 335 7.19 20.27 5.50
N VAL A 336 6.74 21.03 4.51
CA VAL A 336 6.73 22.51 4.54
C VAL A 336 5.53 23.03 5.33
N GLY A 337 4.40 22.34 5.31
CA GLY A 337 3.17 22.77 5.99
C GLY A 337 3.35 23.02 7.51
N PRO A 338 3.96 22.11 8.29
CA PRO A 338 4.28 22.34 9.70
C PRO A 338 5.26 23.49 9.91
N MET A 339 6.29 23.63 9.07
CA MET A 339 7.29 24.68 9.15
C MET A 339 6.67 26.09 8.95
N ILE A 340 5.78 26.23 7.97
CA ILE A 340 5.05 27.49 7.73
C ILE A 340 4.17 27.83 8.95
N LYS A 341 3.45 26.83 9.50
CA LYS A 341 2.59 27.04 10.67
C LYS A 341 3.39 27.48 11.90
N GLU A 342 4.57 26.91 12.10
CA GLU A 342 5.44 27.25 13.22
C GLU A 342 6.01 28.65 13.08
N LYS A 343 6.50 29.04 11.89
CA LYS A 343 6.92 30.42 11.60
C LYS A 343 5.78 31.42 11.79
N ALA A 344 4.57 31.11 11.29
CA ALA A 344 3.41 31.95 11.48
C ALA A 344 3.03 32.14 12.98
N ARG A 345 3.14 31.06 13.79
CA ARG A 345 2.95 31.12 15.25
C ARG A 345 4.00 31.98 15.94
N GLN A 346 5.26 31.87 15.55
CA GLN A 346 6.36 32.67 16.11
C GLN A 346 6.19 34.15 15.79
N ILE A 347 5.82 34.48 14.53
CA ILE A 347 5.54 35.87 14.11
C ILE A 347 4.36 36.44 14.92
N LYS A 348 3.29 35.65 15.13
CA LYS A 348 2.13 36.09 15.91
C LYS A 348 2.45 36.33 17.38
N LYS A 349 3.31 35.47 18.00
CA LYS A 349 3.80 35.68 19.36
C LYS A 349 4.68 36.93 19.48
N ARG A 350 5.60 37.16 18.51
CA ARG A 350 6.44 38.38 18.51
C ARG A 350 5.61 39.66 18.38
N LYS A 351 4.55 39.66 17.54
CA LYS A 351 3.63 40.81 17.41
C LYS A 351 2.82 41.05 18.69
N ALA A 352 2.36 39.95 19.36
CA ALA A 352 1.65 40.11 20.62
C ALA A 352 2.53 40.66 21.76
N ASN A 353 3.79 40.18 21.89
CA ASN A 353 4.71 40.67 22.89
C ASN A 353 5.07 42.17 22.66
N LYS A 354 5.29 42.59 21.42
CA LYS A 354 5.51 44.02 21.09
C LYS A 354 4.31 44.92 21.40
N ALA A 355 3.09 44.38 21.38
CA ALA A 355 1.88 45.14 21.73
C ALA A 355 1.64 45.21 23.26
N PHE A 356 2.39 44.44 24.06
CA PHE A 356 2.38 44.50 25.53
C PHE A 356 3.51 45.36 26.11
N GLU A 357 4.56 45.66 25.32
CA GLU A 357 5.73 46.46 25.71
C GLU A 357 5.62 47.94 25.32
N GLY A 358 4.61 48.35 24.55
CA GLY A 358 4.27 49.73 24.19
C GLY A 358 2.92 50.15 24.70
#